data_a64bcb20d676a96e84b62ec7b3ac8da6
#
_entry.id   a64bcb20d676a96e84b62ec7b3ac8da6
#
_cell.length_a   1.000
_cell.length_b   1.000
_cell.length_c   1.000
_cell.angle_alpha   90.00
_cell.angle_beta   90.00
_cell.angle_gamma   90.00
#
_symmetry.space_group_name_H-M   'P 1'
#
loop_
_entity.id
_entity.type
_entity.pdbx_description
1 polymer ?
#
loop_
_entity_poly.entity_id
_entity_poly.type
_entity_poly.pdbx_seq_one_letter_code
_entity_poly.pdbx_strand_id
1 'polypeptide(L)'
;IVLFAFCLALLSSCGKKGFDLSGGTPECAVQVLQPTTVNLKSSYPATIKGKQDVEIRPQVSGFITKLCVDEGATVRKGQVLFIVDPTQYEAAVRSAKAAVATAKAGVNTQEITVNNKRELNKKNIISDYDLAMAENSLASAKAQLASAQAQLISAEQNLTFTNVKSPSDGIVNTIPYRLGSLVSPSIQTPLTIVSDINEMYVYSSLTEKDLLALVRKDGSQISAVESYPEVGLELSDGTTY
;
A
#
# COMPACT_ATOMS: atom_id res chain seq x y z
N ILE A 1 -73.78 -71.63 -49.46
CA ILE A 1 -72.55 -72.21 -50.04
C ILE A 1 -71.53 -71.09 -50.34
N VAL A 2 -71.94 -69.93 -50.82
CA VAL A 2 -71.00 -68.81 -51.08
C VAL A 2 -70.34 -68.20 -49.86
N LEU A 3 -71.06 -68.19 -48.71
CA LEU A 3 -70.54 -67.61 -47.49
C LEU A 3 -69.43 -68.47 -46.84
N PHE A 4 -69.46 -69.81 -47.06
CA PHE A 4 -68.48 -70.73 -46.50
C PHE A 4 -67.18 -70.74 -47.31
N ALA A 5 -67.21 -70.43 -48.59
CA ALA A 5 -66.02 -70.31 -49.41
C ALA A 5 -65.23 -69.03 -49.12
N PHE A 6 -65.92 -67.98 -48.65
CA PHE A 6 -65.25 -66.71 -48.31
C PHE A 6 -64.52 -66.78 -46.99
N CYS A 7 -64.98 -67.62 -46.04
CA CYS A 7 -64.34 -67.83 -44.75
C CYS A 7 -63.09 -68.69 -44.87
N LEU A 8 -63.03 -69.62 -45.88
CA LEU A 8 -61.86 -70.45 -46.09
C LEU A 8 -60.69 -69.74 -46.74
N ALA A 9 -60.96 -68.64 -47.50
CA ALA A 9 -59.92 -67.84 -48.15
C ALA A 9 -59.15 -66.88 -47.18
N LEU A 10 -59.71 -66.61 -45.95
CA LEU A 10 -59.06 -65.75 -45.00
C LEU A 10 -58.06 -66.47 -44.09
N LEU A 11 -57.97 -67.77 -44.09
CA LEU A 11 -57.08 -68.58 -43.26
C LEU A 11 -55.75 -68.94 -43.90
N SER A 12 -55.49 -68.56 -45.15
CA SER A 12 -54.22 -68.86 -45.83
C SER A 12 -53.17 -67.75 -45.85
N SER A 13 -53.37 -66.70 -45.01
CA SER A 13 -52.39 -65.55 -44.91
C SER A 13 -51.46 -65.65 -43.72
N CYS A 14 -51.03 -66.83 -43.33
CA CYS A 14 -49.94 -67.00 -42.36
C CYS A 14 -48.64 -67.38 -43.13
N GLY A 15 -48.13 -66.42 -43.89
CA GLY A 15 -46.79 -66.53 -44.44
C GLY A 15 -45.77 -66.53 -43.29
N LYS A 16 -45.10 -67.67 -43.07
CA LYS A 16 -43.94 -67.77 -42.23
C LYS A 16 -42.88 -66.78 -42.69
N LYS A 17 -42.86 -65.55 -42.19
CA LYS A 17 -41.61 -64.83 -42.10
C LYS A 17 -40.82 -65.49 -41.00
N GLY A 18 -39.89 -66.37 -41.37
CA GLY A 18 -38.91 -66.87 -40.45
C GLY A 18 -38.22 -65.66 -39.82
N PHE A 19 -38.37 -65.53 -38.51
CA PHE A 19 -37.56 -64.62 -37.69
C PHE A 19 -36.15 -65.19 -37.76
N ASP A 20 -35.34 -64.64 -38.64
CA ASP A 20 -33.92 -64.97 -38.78
C ASP A 20 -33.21 -64.55 -37.51
N LEU A 21 -32.97 -65.51 -36.62
CA LEU A 21 -32.19 -65.36 -35.39
C LEU A 21 -30.68 -65.44 -35.66
N SER A 22 -30.27 -65.36 -36.95
CA SER A 22 -28.89 -65.07 -37.26
C SER A 22 -28.63 -63.59 -37.01
N GLY A 23 -28.68 -63.22 -35.70
CA GLY A 23 -28.25 -61.92 -35.25
C GLY A 23 -26.76 -61.80 -35.56
N GLY A 24 -26.48 -61.26 -36.74
CA GLY A 24 -25.17 -60.70 -36.98
C GLY A 24 -24.91 -59.68 -35.84
N THR A 25 -23.89 -59.94 -35.07
CA THR A 25 -23.42 -58.98 -34.10
C THR A 25 -23.33 -57.61 -34.80
N PRO A 26 -24.04 -56.55 -34.28
CA PRO A 26 -23.97 -55.26 -34.93
C PRO A 26 -22.49 -54.85 -34.98
N GLU A 27 -21.98 -54.61 -36.18
CA GLU A 27 -20.67 -53.99 -36.34
C GLU A 27 -20.72 -52.60 -35.80
N CYS A 28 -20.24 -52.41 -34.58
CA CYS A 28 -20.05 -51.12 -33.99
C CYS A 28 -18.68 -50.58 -34.43
N ALA A 29 -18.65 -49.38 -34.96
CA ALA A 29 -17.40 -48.67 -35.21
C ALA A 29 -16.67 -48.48 -33.89
N VAL A 30 -15.55 -49.15 -33.74
CA VAL A 30 -14.70 -49.04 -32.54
C VAL A 30 -13.55 -48.09 -32.87
N GLN A 31 -13.46 -47.00 -32.13
CA GLN A 31 -12.33 -46.08 -32.22
C GLN A 31 -11.31 -46.50 -31.11
N VAL A 32 -10.13 -46.89 -31.56
CA VAL A 32 -9.02 -47.15 -30.63
C VAL A 32 -8.50 -45.83 -30.09
N LEU A 33 -8.76 -45.54 -28.82
CA LEU A 33 -8.22 -44.36 -28.14
C LEU A 33 -6.74 -44.58 -27.84
N GLN A 34 -5.92 -43.79 -28.50
CA GLN A 34 -4.48 -43.76 -28.19
C GLN A 34 -4.29 -42.87 -26.96
N PRO A 35 -3.48 -43.26 -25.96
CA PRO A 35 -3.16 -42.40 -24.84
C PRO A 35 -2.40 -41.16 -25.35
N THR A 36 -3.01 -39.99 -25.20
CA THR A 36 -2.40 -38.70 -25.56
C THR A 36 -2.10 -37.96 -24.27
N THR A 37 -0.88 -37.47 -24.15
CA THR A 37 -0.51 -36.59 -23.02
C THR A 37 -1.11 -35.22 -23.27
N VAL A 38 -2.02 -34.82 -22.41
CA VAL A 38 -2.64 -33.47 -22.43
C VAL A 38 -2.12 -32.70 -21.25
N ASN A 39 -1.53 -31.53 -21.49
CA ASN A 39 -1.19 -30.60 -20.44
C ASN A 39 -2.46 -29.85 -20.02
N LEU A 40 -2.94 -30.14 -18.84
CA LEU A 40 -4.06 -29.41 -18.23
C LEU A 40 -3.52 -28.07 -17.69
N LYS A 41 -4.00 -26.99 -18.24
CA LYS A 41 -3.75 -25.65 -17.69
C LYS A 41 -4.90 -25.30 -16.75
N SER A 42 -4.58 -24.94 -15.52
CA SER A 42 -5.54 -24.35 -14.57
C SER A 42 -5.26 -22.86 -14.47
N SER A 43 -6.29 -22.03 -14.60
CA SER A 43 -6.18 -20.57 -14.43
C SER A 43 -6.82 -20.14 -13.13
N TYR A 44 -6.17 -19.25 -12.40
CA TYR A 44 -6.65 -18.71 -11.15
C TYR A 44 -6.72 -17.18 -11.26
N PRO A 45 -7.77 -16.56 -10.72
CA PRO A 45 -7.83 -15.10 -10.69
C PRO A 45 -6.69 -14.57 -9.82
N ALA A 46 -5.97 -13.58 -10.32
CA ALA A 46 -4.86 -12.97 -9.64
C ALA A 46 -5.00 -11.45 -9.63
N THR A 47 -4.50 -10.82 -8.57
CA THR A 47 -4.39 -9.37 -8.43
C THR A 47 -2.92 -8.99 -8.39
N ILE A 48 -2.52 -8.08 -9.26
CA ILE A 48 -1.16 -7.53 -9.29
C ILE A 48 -1.12 -6.31 -8.39
N LYS A 49 -0.14 -6.25 -7.49
CA LYS A 49 0.16 -5.08 -6.67
C LYS A 49 1.63 -4.75 -6.75
N GLY A 50 1.98 -3.46 -6.65
CA GLY A 50 3.36 -3.04 -6.47
C GLY A 50 3.96 -3.65 -5.20
N LYS A 51 5.26 -3.84 -5.18
CA LYS A 51 5.99 -4.33 -3.99
C LYS A 51 5.70 -3.48 -2.76
N GLN A 52 5.55 -2.19 -2.95
CA GLN A 52 5.24 -1.25 -1.90
C GLN A 52 4.29 -0.16 -2.40
N ASP A 53 3.10 -0.14 -1.83
CA ASP A 53 2.11 0.91 -2.02
C ASP A 53 2.14 1.83 -0.79
N VAL A 54 2.60 3.07 -0.97
CA VAL A 54 2.71 4.03 0.13
C VAL A 54 1.64 5.09 0.00
N GLU A 55 0.75 5.15 0.99
CA GLU A 55 -0.26 6.19 1.09
C GLU A 55 0.37 7.52 1.51
N ILE A 56 0.20 8.54 0.70
CA ILE A 56 0.68 9.88 0.96
C ILE A 56 -0.42 10.66 1.68
N ARG A 57 -0.18 10.98 2.95
CA ARG A 57 -1.09 11.74 3.80
C ARG A 57 -0.43 13.04 4.24
N PRO A 58 -1.17 14.15 4.34
CA PRO A 58 -0.63 15.41 4.86
C PRO A 58 -0.37 15.27 6.37
N GLN A 59 0.70 15.86 6.85
CA GLN A 59 1.02 15.92 8.29
C GLN A 59 0.55 17.22 8.95
N VAL A 60 0.12 18.18 8.14
CA VAL A 60 -0.37 19.50 8.56
C VAL A 60 -1.69 19.83 7.88
N SER A 61 -2.49 20.71 8.47
CA SER A 61 -3.78 21.15 7.93
C SER A 61 -3.60 22.40 7.09
N GLY A 62 -4.32 22.51 6.00
CA GLY A 62 -4.32 23.72 5.15
C GLY A 62 -4.90 23.45 3.77
N PHE A 63 -4.90 24.48 2.94
CA PHE A 63 -5.35 24.36 1.55
C PHE A 63 -4.20 23.95 0.63
N ILE A 64 -4.48 23.11 -0.37
CA ILE A 64 -3.50 22.79 -1.40
C ILE A 64 -3.33 24.03 -2.31
N THR A 65 -2.13 24.59 -2.33
CA THR A 65 -1.79 25.76 -3.16
C THR A 65 -1.15 25.36 -4.48
N LYS A 66 -0.52 24.19 -4.54
CA LYS A 66 0.11 23.69 -5.76
C LYS A 66 0.15 22.17 -5.79
N LEU A 67 -0.19 21.61 -6.97
CA LEU A 67 0.15 20.23 -7.34
C LEU A 67 1.41 20.27 -8.18
N CYS A 68 2.40 19.47 -7.81
CA CYS A 68 3.70 19.42 -8.48
C CYS A 68 3.86 18.16 -9.35
N VAL A 69 2.86 17.29 -9.36
CA VAL A 69 2.85 16.02 -10.09
C VAL A 69 1.46 15.75 -10.65
N ASP A 70 1.41 14.99 -11.75
CA ASP A 70 0.20 14.50 -12.37
C ASP A 70 -0.03 13.02 -12.04
N GLU A 71 -1.26 12.55 -12.22
CA GLU A 71 -1.62 11.14 -12.10
C GLU A 71 -0.84 10.32 -13.13
N GLY A 72 -0.30 9.18 -12.71
CA GLY A 72 0.53 8.32 -13.56
C GLY A 72 1.98 8.77 -13.73
N ALA A 73 2.38 9.91 -13.16
CA ALA A 73 3.76 10.39 -13.25
C ALA A 73 4.71 9.55 -12.40
N THR A 74 5.92 9.32 -12.91
CA THR A 74 7.00 8.71 -12.13
C THR A 74 7.65 9.75 -11.22
N VAL A 75 7.80 9.40 -9.94
CA VAL A 75 8.38 10.26 -8.92
C VAL A 75 9.56 9.60 -8.21
N ARG A 76 10.45 10.42 -7.68
CA ARG A 76 11.61 9.96 -6.90
C ARG A 76 11.41 10.25 -5.43
N LYS A 77 12.05 9.47 -4.58
CA LYS A 77 12.11 9.71 -3.15
C LYS A 77 12.58 11.13 -2.84
N GLY A 78 11.81 11.84 -1.98
CA GLY A 78 12.08 13.24 -1.62
C GLY A 78 11.51 14.27 -2.60
N GLN A 79 10.96 13.88 -3.75
CA GLN A 79 10.31 14.79 -4.68
C GLN A 79 9.04 15.36 -4.06
N VAL A 80 8.84 16.69 -4.21
CA VAL A 80 7.63 17.38 -3.73
C VAL A 80 6.46 17.02 -4.64
N LEU A 81 5.38 16.54 -4.03
CA LEU A 81 4.14 16.16 -4.72
C LEU A 81 3.08 17.24 -4.61
N PHE A 82 2.88 17.75 -3.38
CA PHE A 82 1.88 18.78 -3.07
C PHE A 82 2.49 19.87 -2.20
N ILE A 83 1.99 21.09 -2.34
CA ILE A 83 2.32 22.20 -1.45
C ILE A 83 1.01 22.65 -0.77
N VAL A 84 1.02 22.57 0.55
CA VAL A 84 -0.03 23.13 1.44
C VAL A 84 0.34 24.56 1.77
N ASP A 85 -0.64 25.44 1.95
CA ASP A 85 -0.42 26.85 2.27
C ASP A 85 0.54 27.04 3.45
N PRO A 86 1.75 27.59 3.23
CA PRO A 86 2.76 27.73 4.27
C PRO A 86 2.57 28.97 5.14
N THR A 87 1.67 29.88 4.80
CA THR A 87 1.61 31.26 5.35
C THR A 87 1.53 31.27 6.88
N GLN A 88 0.64 30.47 7.47
CA GLN A 88 0.51 30.39 8.93
C GLN A 88 1.74 29.74 9.60
N TYR A 89 2.37 28.76 8.95
CA TYR A 89 3.54 28.04 9.45
C TYR A 89 4.79 28.92 9.39
N GLU A 90 4.96 29.72 8.34
CA GLU A 90 6.01 30.74 8.25
C GLU A 90 5.88 31.79 9.35
N ALA A 91 4.64 32.24 9.63
CA ALA A 91 4.39 33.18 10.71
C ALA A 91 4.75 32.58 12.07
N ALA A 92 4.42 31.29 12.31
CA ALA A 92 4.80 30.57 13.52
C ALA A 92 6.33 30.45 13.68
N VAL A 93 7.05 30.16 12.60
CA VAL A 93 8.53 30.13 12.61
C VAL A 93 9.11 31.52 12.93
N ARG A 94 8.59 32.58 12.33
CA ARG A 94 9.04 33.97 12.65
C ARG A 94 8.82 34.32 14.12
N SER A 95 7.67 33.95 14.68
CA SER A 95 7.35 34.15 16.09
C SER A 95 8.30 33.34 17.01
N ALA A 96 8.52 32.07 16.72
CA ALA A 96 9.43 31.22 17.47
C ALA A 96 10.89 31.72 17.43
N LYS A 97 11.35 32.22 16.25
CA LYS A 97 12.68 32.86 16.11
C LYS A 97 12.82 34.09 16.99
N ALA A 98 11.79 34.91 17.06
CA ALA A 98 11.78 36.09 17.95
C ALA A 98 11.85 35.66 19.43
N ALA A 99 11.11 34.63 19.83
CA ALA A 99 11.17 34.07 21.20
C ALA A 99 12.57 33.58 21.56
N VAL A 100 13.25 32.87 20.65
CA VAL A 100 14.65 32.44 20.84
C VAL A 100 15.58 33.63 21.01
N ALA A 101 15.41 34.69 20.20
CA ALA A 101 16.22 35.90 20.32
C ALA A 101 16.04 36.59 21.68
N THR A 102 14.79 36.70 22.16
CA THR A 102 14.48 37.23 23.49
C THR A 102 15.09 36.39 24.62
N ALA A 103 14.92 35.05 24.56
CA ALA A 103 15.47 34.19 25.57
C ALA A 103 17.02 34.22 25.59
N LYS A 104 17.65 34.32 24.41
CA LYS A 104 19.10 34.44 24.28
C LYS A 104 19.61 35.77 24.90
N ALA A 105 18.89 36.89 24.70
CA ALA A 105 19.22 38.14 25.36
C ALA A 105 19.10 38.01 26.89
N GLY A 106 18.07 37.30 27.38
CA GLY A 106 17.91 37.02 28.80
C GLY A 106 19.11 36.22 29.37
N VAL A 107 19.58 35.19 28.68
CA VAL A 107 20.79 34.44 29.07
C VAL A 107 21.99 35.36 29.14
N ASN A 108 22.24 36.19 28.10
CA ASN A 108 23.36 37.13 28.13
C ASN A 108 23.35 38.07 29.32
N THR A 109 22.16 38.59 29.68
CA THR A 109 22.00 39.43 30.87
C THR A 109 22.34 38.71 32.14
N GLN A 110 21.90 37.45 32.31
CA GLN A 110 22.22 36.67 33.49
C GLN A 110 23.71 36.23 33.52
N GLU A 111 24.32 35.97 32.38
CA GLU A 111 25.77 35.66 32.29
C GLU A 111 26.62 36.83 32.75
N ILE A 112 26.27 38.07 32.32
CA ILE A 112 26.94 39.29 32.80
C ILE A 112 26.79 39.42 34.35
N THR A 113 25.56 39.20 34.84
CA THR A 113 25.25 39.26 36.26
C THR A 113 26.06 38.25 37.06
N VAL A 114 26.13 37.02 36.66
CA VAL A 114 26.90 35.96 37.31
C VAL A 114 28.39 36.31 37.29
N ASN A 115 28.91 36.73 36.14
CA ASN A 115 30.33 37.07 36.01
C ASN A 115 30.73 38.23 36.99
N ASN A 116 29.88 39.29 37.05
CA ASN A 116 30.11 40.39 37.98
C ASN A 116 30.05 39.93 39.43
N LYS A 117 29.03 39.13 39.81
CA LYS A 117 28.91 38.58 41.16
C LYS A 117 30.06 37.63 41.51
N ARG A 118 30.56 36.83 40.57
CA ARG A 118 31.70 35.97 40.79
C ARG A 118 32.97 36.74 41.08
N GLU A 119 33.21 37.88 40.42
CA GLU A 119 34.35 38.79 40.74
C GLU A 119 34.21 39.45 42.09
N LEU A 120 32.98 39.86 42.49
CA LEU A 120 32.75 40.41 43.85
C LEU A 120 32.89 39.36 44.93
N ASN A 121 32.45 38.16 44.72
CA ASN A 121 32.61 37.04 45.66
C ASN A 121 34.10 36.67 45.90
N LYS A 122 34.92 36.65 44.83
CA LYS A 122 36.39 36.45 44.94
C LYS A 122 37.06 37.50 45.83
N LYS A 123 36.48 38.67 45.92
CA LYS A 123 36.95 39.77 46.76
C LYS A 123 36.30 39.76 48.15
N ASN A 124 35.51 38.73 48.49
CA ASN A 124 34.72 38.62 49.74
C ASN A 124 33.74 39.79 49.98
N ILE A 125 33.25 40.43 48.91
CA ILE A 125 32.29 41.52 49.00
C ILE A 125 30.86 41.02 49.13
N ILE A 126 30.53 39.82 48.49
CA ILE A 126 29.23 39.20 48.56
C ILE A 126 29.38 37.74 49.07
N SER A 127 28.25 37.19 49.57
CA SER A 127 28.19 35.81 50.09
C SER A 127 28.16 34.79 48.98
N ASP A 128 28.57 33.55 49.32
CA ASP A 128 28.44 32.38 48.43
C ASP A 128 26.95 32.13 48.07
N TYR A 129 26.04 32.45 48.97
CA TYR A 129 24.60 32.35 48.73
C TYR A 129 24.14 33.30 47.59
N ASP A 130 24.63 34.54 47.57
CA ASP A 130 24.30 35.54 46.54
C ASP A 130 24.84 35.12 45.19
N LEU A 131 26.00 34.50 45.12
CA LEU A 131 26.55 33.93 43.89
C LEU A 131 25.71 32.74 43.42
N ALA A 132 25.40 31.80 44.30
CA ALA A 132 24.59 30.62 43.99
C ALA A 132 23.18 31.00 43.47
N MET A 133 22.57 32.04 44.05
CA MET A 133 21.29 32.54 43.55
C MET A 133 21.38 33.11 42.11
N ALA A 134 22.46 33.78 41.78
CA ALA A 134 22.69 34.26 40.44
C ALA A 134 22.95 33.13 39.44
N GLU A 135 23.71 32.13 39.83
CA GLU A 135 23.96 30.93 39.02
C GLU A 135 22.68 30.15 38.77
N ASN A 136 21.79 30.00 39.75
CA ASN A 136 20.48 29.41 39.59
C ASN A 136 19.58 30.24 38.61
N SER A 137 19.66 31.57 38.67
CA SER A 137 18.96 32.45 37.74
C SER A 137 19.46 32.28 36.31
N LEU A 138 20.78 32.12 36.14
CA LEU A 138 21.37 31.82 34.84
C LEU A 138 20.93 30.44 34.32
N ALA A 139 20.90 29.43 35.20
CA ALA A 139 20.43 28.08 34.83
C ALA A 139 18.96 28.12 34.37
N SER A 140 18.11 28.90 35.06
CA SER A 140 16.71 29.11 34.67
C SER A 140 16.59 29.79 33.29
N ALA A 141 17.38 30.86 33.03
CA ALA A 141 17.39 31.53 31.74
C ALA A 141 17.86 30.60 30.61
N LYS A 142 18.88 29.75 30.87
CA LYS A 142 19.32 28.74 29.90
C LYS A 142 18.23 27.70 29.61
N ALA A 143 17.49 27.28 30.63
CA ALA A 143 16.36 26.36 30.44
C ALA A 143 15.24 27.01 29.59
N GLN A 144 14.95 28.30 29.79
CA GLN A 144 14.02 29.06 28.95
C GLN A 144 14.48 29.16 27.49
N LEU A 145 15.77 29.39 27.25
CA LEU A 145 16.35 29.38 25.91
C LEU A 145 16.20 28.02 25.24
N ALA A 146 16.50 26.93 25.96
CA ALA A 146 16.34 25.58 25.45
C ALA A 146 14.87 25.27 25.08
N SER A 147 13.92 25.71 25.90
CA SER A 147 12.48 25.59 25.60
C SER A 147 12.09 26.36 24.35
N ALA A 148 12.54 27.62 24.19
CA ALA A 148 12.28 28.41 23.01
C ALA A 148 12.89 27.79 21.73
N GLN A 149 14.09 27.22 21.84
CA GLN A 149 14.73 26.49 20.74
C GLN A 149 13.95 25.25 20.33
N ALA A 150 13.42 24.49 21.30
CA ALA A 150 12.57 23.31 21.00
C ALA A 150 11.27 23.73 20.28
N GLN A 151 10.67 24.84 20.67
CA GLN A 151 9.49 25.40 19.98
C GLN A 151 9.82 25.83 18.55
N LEU A 152 11.00 26.44 18.32
CA LEU A 152 11.44 26.80 16.97
C LEU A 152 11.61 25.57 16.10
N ILE A 153 12.26 24.51 16.58
CA ILE A 153 12.41 23.26 15.84
C ILE A 153 11.06 22.68 15.46
N SER A 154 10.11 22.66 16.39
CA SER A 154 8.75 22.19 16.11
C SER A 154 8.04 23.02 15.03
N ALA A 155 8.16 24.34 15.08
CA ALA A 155 7.60 25.23 14.07
C ALA A 155 8.24 25.03 12.69
N GLU A 156 9.56 24.83 12.62
CA GLU A 156 10.28 24.57 11.38
C GLU A 156 9.92 23.20 10.79
N GLN A 157 9.71 22.17 11.63
CA GLN A 157 9.20 20.87 11.18
C GLN A 157 7.80 21.00 10.57
N ASN A 158 6.89 21.70 11.23
CA ASN A 158 5.54 21.91 10.70
C ASN A 158 5.57 22.66 9.35
N LEU A 159 6.46 23.64 9.19
CA LEU A 159 6.68 24.33 7.92
C LEU A 159 7.24 23.36 6.86
N THR A 160 8.14 22.47 7.23
CA THR A 160 8.66 21.44 6.30
C THR A 160 7.57 20.52 5.82
N PHE A 161 6.62 20.15 6.68
CA PHE A 161 5.48 19.29 6.35
C PHE A 161 4.46 19.95 5.42
N THR A 162 4.51 21.26 5.19
CA THR A 162 3.69 21.91 4.14
C THR A 162 4.09 21.47 2.75
N ASN A 163 5.35 21.04 2.56
CA ASN A 163 5.83 20.42 1.33
C ASN A 163 5.70 18.91 1.45
N VAL A 164 4.60 18.37 0.97
CA VAL A 164 4.36 16.92 0.98
C VAL A 164 5.24 16.25 -0.06
N LYS A 165 6.14 15.36 0.40
CA LYS A 165 7.14 14.69 -0.44
C LYS A 165 6.86 13.20 -0.54
N SER A 166 7.34 12.59 -1.64
CA SER A 166 7.33 11.12 -1.77
C SER A 166 8.37 10.48 -0.85
N PRO A 167 8.01 9.47 -0.06
CA PRO A 167 8.95 8.71 0.77
C PRO A 167 9.72 7.65 -0.02
N SER A 168 9.26 7.27 -1.21
CA SER A 168 9.82 6.23 -2.08
C SER A 168 9.83 6.66 -3.53
N ASP A 169 10.59 5.95 -4.35
CA ASP A 169 10.46 5.99 -5.81
C ASP A 169 9.20 5.25 -6.22
N GLY A 170 8.58 5.61 -7.35
CA GLY A 170 7.39 4.92 -7.85
C GLY A 170 6.52 5.75 -8.78
N ILE A 171 5.32 5.27 -9.04
CA ILE A 171 4.30 5.94 -9.86
C ILE A 171 3.19 6.47 -8.96
N VAL A 172 2.77 7.69 -9.24
CA VAL A 172 1.65 8.36 -8.56
C VAL A 172 0.34 7.79 -9.09
N ASN A 173 -0.49 7.30 -8.19
CA ASN A 173 -1.84 6.86 -8.50
C ASN A 173 -2.80 8.05 -8.66
N THR A 174 -4.11 7.82 -8.56
CA THR A 174 -5.14 8.86 -8.61
C THR A 174 -4.95 9.91 -7.53
N ILE A 175 -5.28 11.15 -7.87
CA ILE A 175 -5.21 12.32 -6.98
C ILE A 175 -6.64 12.83 -6.77
N PRO A 176 -7.34 12.42 -5.68
CA PRO A 176 -8.73 12.83 -5.43
C PRO A 176 -8.88 14.31 -5.05
N TYR A 177 -7.80 14.95 -4.59
CA TYR A 177 -7.80 16.34 -4.15
C TYR A 177 -7.30 17.27 -5.25
N ARG A 178 -7.93 18.45 -5.36
CA ARG A 178 -7.59 19.47 -6.36
C ARG A 178 -7.03 20.72 -5.69
N LEU A 179 -6.49 21.63 -6.48
CA LEU A 179 -6.07 22.96 -5.99
C LEU A 179 -7.21 23.62 -5.21
N GLY A 180 -6.90 24.17 -4.04
CA GLY A 180 -7.88 24.80 -3.15
C GLY A 180 -8.61 23.82 -2.23
N SER A 181 -8.39 22.51 -2.32
CA SER A 181 -8.97 21.55 -1.37
C SER A 181 -8.34 21.72 0.01
N LEU A 182 -9.17 21.67 1.06
CA LEU A 182 -8.72 21.63 2.45
C LEU A 182 -8.28 20.21 2.78
N VAL A 183 -7.09 20.07 3.33
CA VAL A 183 -6.52 18.79 3.77
C VAL A 183 -6.07 18.85 5.22
N SER A 184 -6.05 17.71 5.90
CA SER A 184 -5.63 17.59 7.29
C SER A 184 -5.08 16.19 7.56
N PRO A 185 -4.33 15.97 8.66
CA PRO A 185 -3.82 14.64 9.02
C PRO A 185 -4.91 13.58 9.25
N SER A 186 -6.14 14.00 9.55
CA SER A 186 -7.28 13.11 9.87
C SER A 186 -8.16 12.75 8.67
N ILE A 187 -7.79 13.13 7.44
CA ILE A 187 -8.56 12.74 6.24
C ILE A 187 -8.56 11.22 6.05
N GLN A 188 -9.72 10.65 5.69
CA GLN A 188 -9.85 9.21 5.45
C GLN A 188 -9.14 8.77 4.18
N THR A 189 -9.31 9.53 3.10
CA THR A 189 -8.70 9.24 1.80
C THR A 189 -7.31 9.87 1.72
N PRO A 190 -6.24 9.13 1.35
CA PRO A 190 -4.92 9.71 1.14
C PRO A 190 -4.92 10.73 0.00
N LEU A 191 -3.93 11.63 -0.03
CA LEU A 191 -3.72 12.58 -1.14
C LEU A 191 -3.45 11.87 -2.46
N THR A 192 -2.67 10.82 -2.39
CA THR A 192 -2.39 9.86 -3.46
C THR A 192 -1.73 8.64 -2.86
N ILE A 193 -1.51 7.61 -3.69
CA ILE A 193 -0.69 6.44 -3.37
C ILE A 193 0.48 6.45 -4.34
N VAL A 194 1.68 6.23 -3.83
CA VAL A 194 2.88 6.02 -4.66
C VAL A 194 3.19 4.52 -4.64
N SER A 195 3.11 3.89 -5.81
CA SER A 195 3.34 2.46 -5.99
C SER A 195 4.71 2.21 -6.62
N ASP A 196 5.53 1.39 -5.97
CA ASP A 196 6.77 0.89 -6.59
C ASP A 196 6.43 -0.26 -7.54
N ILE A 197 6.63 -0.02 -8.83
CA ILE A 197 6.33 -0.98 -9.89
C ILE A 197 7.57 -1.72 -10.41
N ASN A 198 8.77 -1.49 -9.85
CA ASN A 198 9.99 -2.19 -10.28
C ASN A 198 9.90 -3.69 -9.97
N GLU A 199 9.27 -4.02 -8.85
CA GLU A 199 8.93 -5.38 -8.48
C GLU A 199 7.43 -5.45 -8.17
N MET A 200 6.75 -6.46 -8.70
CA MET A 200 5.32 -6.64 -8.49
C MET A 200 5.04 -7.98 -7.82
N TYR A 201 4.10 -8.00 -6.90
CA TYR A 201 3.57 -9.21 -6.31
C TYR A 201 2.25 -9.58 -6.98
N VAL A 202 2.15 -10.85 -7.35
CA VAL A 202 0.93 -11.43 -7.90
C VAL A 202 0.26 -12.26 -6.80
N TYR A 203 -0.89 -11.81 -6.36
CA TYR A 203 -1.71 -12.49 -5.36
C TYR A 203 -2.76 -13.34 -6.08
N SER A 204 -2.60 -14.64 -6.07
CA SER A 204 -3.59 -15.59 -6.62
C SER A 204 -4.35 -16.27 -5.49
N SER A 205 -5.65 -16.54 -5.74
CA SER A 205 -6.49 -17.28 -4.80
C SER A 205 -6.62 -18.73 -5.28
N LEU A 206 -6.10 -19.64 -4.48
CA LEU A 206 -6.27 -21.09 -4.68
C LEU A 206 -7.49 -21.60 -3.93
N THR A 207 -8.20 -22.58 -4.50
CA THR A 207 -9.26 -23.27 -3.77
C THR A 207 -8.65 -24.22 -2.71
N GLU A 208 -9.38 -24.46 -1.62
CA GLU A 208 -8.96 -25.42 -0.58
C GLU A 208 -8.64 -26.81 -1.17
N LYS A 209 -9.45 -27.24 -2.15
CA LYS A 209 -9.26 -28.52 -2.84
C LYS A 209 -7.90 -28.58 -3.55
N ASP A 210 -7.52 -27.51 -4.25
CA ASP A 210 -6.26 -27.45 -4.99
C ASP A 210 -5.07 -27.38 -4.03
N LEU A 211 -5.21 -26.61 -2.95
CA LEU A 211 -4.21 -26.55 -1.89
C LEU A 211 -4.00 -27.93 -1.23
N LEU A 212 -5.08 -28.62 -0.89
CA LEU A 212 -5.00 -29.97 -0.31
C LEU A 212 -4.39 -30.99 -1.29
N ALA A 213 -4.66 -30.86 -2.59
CA ALA A 213 -4.04 -31.72 -3.61
C ALA A 213 -2.52 -31.53 -3.66
N LEU A 214 -2.05 -30.27 -3.57
CA LEU A 214 -0.63 -29.93 -3.52
C LEU A 214 0.04 -30.48 -2.25
N VAL A 215 -0.55 -30.20 -1.08
CA VAL A 215 -0.01 -30.65 0.20
C VAL A 215 0.09 -32.19 0.28
N ARG A 216 -0.88 -32.91 -0.29
CA ARG A 216 -0.84 -34.39 -0.35
C ARG A 216 0.28 -34.93 -1.22
N LYS A 217 0.67 -34.16 -2.25
CA LYS A 217 1.74 -34.54 -3.16
C LYS A 217 3.12 -34.34 -2.52
N ASP A 218 3.32 -33.25 -1.80
CA ASP A 218 4.65 -32.82 -1.33
C ASP A 218 4.85 -32.94 0.19
N GLY A 219 3.85 -33.38 0.94
CA GLY A 219 3.95 -33.74 2.37
C GLY A 219 3.90 -32.60 3.36
N SER A 220 4.09 -31.34 2.95
CA SER A 220 3.91 -30.17 3.80
C SER A 220 3.49 -28.93 3.00
N GLN A 221 2.86 -27.93 3.66
CA GLN A 221 2.44 -26.68 3.00
C GLN A 221 3.64 -25.87 2.50
N ILE A 222 4.75 -25.86 3.23
CA ILE A 222 5.96 -25.10 2.88
C ILE A 222 6.63 -25.73 1.65
N SER A 223 6.80 -27.06 1.64
CA SER A 223 7.38 -27.78 0.50
C SER A 223 6.51 -27.67 -0.75
N ALA A 224 5.19 -27.65 -0.59
CA ALA A 224 4.25 -27.47 -1.70
C ALA A 224 4.38 -26.11 -2.37
N VAL A 225 4.70 -25.04 -1.63
CA VAL A 225 4.94 -23.71 -2.18
C VAL A 225 6.28 -23.63 -2.90
N GLU A 226 7.32 -24.25 -2.36
CA GLU A 226 8.67 -24.28 -2.97
C GLU A 226 8.73 -25.14 -4.23
N SER A 227 7.91 -26.21 -4.31
CA SER A 227 7.83 -27.11 -5.47
C SER A 227 6.79 -26.67 -6.51
N TYR A 228 6.17 -25.49 -6.33
CA TYR A 228 5.17 -25.00 -7.26
C TYR A 228 5.81 -24.81 -8.65
N PRO A 229 5.19 -25.34 -9.72
CA PRO A 229 5.72 -25.14 -11.06
C PRO A 229 5.70 -23.65 -11.45
N GLU A 230 6.57 -23.30 -12.35
CA GLU A 230 6.56 -21.96 -12.95
C GLU A 230 5.15 -21.57 -13.42
N VAL A 231 4.64 -20.45 -12.95
CA VAL A 231 3.31 -19.94 -13.29
C VAL A 231 3.44 -18.81 -14.31
N GLY A 232 2.76 -18.94 -15.42
CA GLY A 232 2.65 -17.85 -16.40
C GLY A 232 1.54 -16.90 -15.96
N LEU A 233 1.80 -15.61 -16.02
CA LEU A 233 0.81 -14.56 -15.81
C LEU A 233 0.17 -14.23 -17.15
N GLU A 234 -1.13 -14.49 -17.32
CA GLU A 234 -1.90 -14.12 -18.51
C GLU A 234 -2.67 -12.82 -18.22
N LEU A 235 -2.37 -11.77 -18.95
CA LEU A 235 -3.08 -10.50 -18.83
C LEU A 235 -4.42 -10.54 -19.58
N SER A 236 -5.28 -9.55 -19.32
CA SER A 236 -6.61 -9.43 -19.95
C SER A 236 -6.58 -9.27 -21.46
N ASP A 237 -5.45 -8.91 -22.03
CA ASP A 237 -5.21 -8.81 -23.48
C ASP A 237 -4.72 -10.13 -24.11
N GLY A 238 -4.54 -11.19 -23.30
CA GLY A 238 -4.04 -12.49 -23.73
C GLY A 238 -2.51 -12.61 -23.80
N THR A 239 -1.76 -11.57 -23.43
CA THR A 239 -0.30 -11.67 -23.31
C THR A 239 0.10 -12.46 -22.07
N THR A 240 1.13 -13.31 -22.20
CA THR A 240 1.67 -14.12 -21.10
C THR A 240 3.07 -13.65 -20.72
N TYR A 241 3.31 -13.53 -19.44
CA TYR A 241 4.58 -13.17 -18.83
C TYR A 241 5.09 -14.28 -17.93
#